data_8aed7d42b6f6091ae99768bffa1ae314
#
_entry.id   8aed7d42b6f6091ae99768bffa1ae314
#
_cell.length_a   1.000
_cell.length_b   1.000
_cell.length_c   1.000
_cell.angle_alpha   90.00
_cell.angle_beta   90.00
_cell.angle_gamma   90.00
#
_symmetry.space_group_name_H-M   'P 1'
#
loop_
_entity.id
_entity.type
_entity.pdbx_description
1 polymer ?
#
loop_
_entity_poly.entity_id
_entity_poly.type
_entity_poly.pdbx_seq_one_letter_code
_entity_poly.pdbx_strand_id
1 'polypeptide(L)'
;MIASVIFAGISTTISFTNLLITKRTLAMPGFRNRRALLPFITISLLLTMRMLAVVTPVLGASMFMLLMDRHWQTTFFEFVYGGDTILFQHLFWFFGHPEVYILIIPTFGFVNMVLPSRNLRRIASKQHLIWAIYIMAYMGFAVWGHHMYLVGLDHRSRSLYSTITIMISLPATIKLVN
;
A
#
# COMPACT_ATOMS: atom_id res chain seq x y z
N MET A 1 -19.22 -10.94 -7.70
CA MET A 1 -18.38 -10.07 -6.85
C MET A 1 -17.02 -10.68 -6.49
N ILE A 2 -16.90 -11.86 -5.84
CA ILE A 2 -15.60 -12.45 -5.46
C ILE A 2 -14.71 -12.68 -6.69
N ALA A 3 -15.24 -13.30 -7.75
CA ALA A 3 -14.51 -13.52 -8.99
C ALA A 3 -13.99 -12.21 -9.62
N SER A 4 -14.77 -11.13 -9.60
CA SER A 4 -14.32 -9.84 -10.14
C SER A 4 -13.11 -9.28 -9.39
N VAL A 5 -13.06 -9.42 -8.07
CA VAL A 5 -11.89 -9.00 -7.28
C VAL A 5 -10.66 -9.87 -7.58
N ILE A 6 -10.83 -11.18 -7.79
CA ILE A 6 -9.74 -12.07 -8.18
C ILE A 6 -9.18 -11.66 -9.55
N PHE A 7 -10.02 -11.42 -10.54
CA PHE A 7 -9.59 -10.95 -11.86
C PHE A 7 -8.92 -9.57 -11.81
N ALA A 8 -9.44 -8.65 -11.00
CA ALA A 8 -8.79 -7.35 -10.76
C ALA A 8 -7.39 -7.53 -10.16
N GLY A 9 -7.21 -8.48 -9.24
CA GLY A 9 -5.89 -8.83 -8.68
C GLY A 9 -4.92 -9.36 -9.73
N ILE A 10 -5.37 -10.21 -10.65
CA ILE A 10 -4.57 -10.72 -11.76
C ILE A 10 -4.15 -9.56 -12.69
N SER A 11 -5.09 -8.71 -13.06
CA SER A 11 -4.82 -7.52 -13.88
C SER A 11 -3.81 -6.59 -13.22
N THR A 12 -3.96 -6.31 -11.94
CA THR A 12 -3.02 -5.51 -11.14
C THR A 12 -1.63 -6.13 -11.13
N THR A 13 -1.53 -7.46 -10.99
CA THR A 13 -0.26 -8.19 -11.00
C THR A 13 0.47 -8.02 -12.33
N ILE A 14 -0.22 -8.13 -13.45
CA ILE A 14 0.35 -7.91 -14.77
C ILE A 14 0.84 -6.46 -14.91
N SER A 15 0.05 -5.49 -14.44
CA SER A 15 0.37 -4.06 -14.53
C SER A 15 1.60 -3.68 -13.73
N PHE A 16 1.71 -4.08 -12.45
CA PHE A 16 2.89 -3.74 -11.65
C PHE A 16 4.14 -4.47 -12.14
N THR A 17 4.02 -5.71 -12.62
CA THR A 17 5.13 -6.45 -13.21
C THR A 17 5.66 -5.73 -14.44
N ASN A 18 4.77 -5.31 -15.35
CA ASN A 18 5.13 -4.53 -16.53
C ASN A 18 5.88 -3.24 -16.16
N LEU A 19 5.35 -2.43 -15.24
CA LEU A 19 5.98 -1.17 -14.84
C LEU A 19 7.33 -1.35 -14.15
N LEU A 20 7.46 -2.36 -13.28
CA LEU A 20 8.72 -2.64 -12.58
C LEU A 20 9.81 -3.14 -13.54
N ILE A 21 9.45 -3.98 -14.52
CA ILE A 21 10.36 -4.45 -15.56
C ILE A 21 10.75 -3.31 -16.48
N THR A 22 9.80 -2.49 -16.92
CA THR A 22 10.04 -1.32 -17.78
C THR A 22 11.09 -0.38 -17.16
N LYS A 23 10.94 -0.08 -15.86
CA LYS A 23 11.95 0.72 -15.14
C LYS A 23 13.34 0.09 -15.19
N ARG A 24 13.41 -1.23 -15.09
CA ARG A 24 14.70 -1.96 -15.04
C ARG A 24 15.36 -2.09 -16.41
N THR A 25 14.58 -2.31 -17.45
CA THR A 25 15.04 -2.63 -18.80
C THR A 25 15.20 -1.39 -19.69
N LEU A 26 14.29 -0.43 -19.58
CA LEU A 26 14.23 0.76 -20.44
C LEU A 26 14.78 2.03 -19.79
N ALA A 27 15.46 1.93 -18.67
CA ALA A 27 16.14 3.08 -18.06
C ALA A 27 17.27 3.57 -18.97
N MET A 28 17.33 4.89 -19.19
CA MET A 28 18.40 5.52 -19.95
C MET A 28 19.77 5.24 -19.30
N PRO A 29 20.85 5.20 -20.09
CA PRO A 29 22.22 5.12 -19.57
C PRO A 29 22.47 6.21 -18.51
N GLY A 30 23.06 5.84 -17.37
CA GLY A 30 23.30 6.76 -16.25
C GLY A 30 22.15 6.86 -15.24
N PHE A 31 20.91 6.44 -15.55
CA PHE A 31 19.78 6.42 -14.62
C PHE A 31 19.54 5.05 -13.97
N ARG A 32 20.15 4.01 -14.49
CA ARG A 32 20.06 2.66 -13.93
C ARG A 32 20.62 2.64 -12.51
N ASN A 33 19.82 2.19 -11.54
CA ASN A 33 20.14 2.15 -10.10
C ASN A 33 20.37 3.51 -9.42
N ARG A 34 20.18 4.64 -10.09
CA ARG A 34 20.33 5.99 -9.50
C ARG A 34 18.94 6.60 -9.24
N ARG A 35 18.32 6.23 -8.12
CA ARG A 35 16.97 6.69 -7.75
C ARG A 35 16.87 8.22 -7.58
N ALA A 36 17.92 8.85 -7.07
CA ALA A 36 17.92 10.30 -6.82
C ALA A 36 17.77 11.14 -8.09
N LEU A 37 18.13 10.60 -9.25
CA LEU A 37 18.04 11.30 -10.54
C LEU A 37 16.66 11.18 -11.20
N LEU A 38 15.81 10.23 -10.74
CA LEU A 38 14.48 10.06 -11.31
C LEU A 38 13.55 11.21 -10.89
N PRO A 39 12.55 11.57 -11.71
CA PRO A 39 11.47 12.45 -11.29
C PRO A 39 10.77 11.91 -10.05
N PHE A 40 10.30 12.81 -9.17
CA PHE A 40 9.67 12.40 -7.91
C PHE A 40 8.42 11.54 -8.14
N ILE A 41 7.63 11.83 -9.17
CA ILE A 41 6.45 11.03 -9.55
C ILE A 41 6.84 9.59 -9.91
N THR A 42 7.96 9.40 -10.62
CA THR A 42 8.44 8.06 -10.98
C THR A 42 8.82 7.25 -9.75
N ILE A 43 9.49 7.88 -8.77
CA ILE A 43 9.84 7.23 -7.49
C ILE A 43 8.57 6.81 -6.74
N SER A 44 7.57 7.70 -6.66
CA SER A 44 6.29 7.45 -6.02
C SER A 44 5.55 6.27 -6.67
N LEU A 45 5.44 6.24 -7.99
CA LEU A 45 4.80 5.15 -8.73
C LEU A 45 5.52 3.81 -8.55
N LEU A 46 6.84 3.79 -8.61
CA LEU A 46 7.61 2.57 -8.41
C LEU A 46 7.48 2.03 -6.97
N LEU A 47 7.39 2.92 -5.99
CA LEU A 47 7.15 2.52 -4.61
C LEU A 47 5.77 1.88 -4.46
N THR A 48 4.73 2.49 -5.03
CA THR A 48 3.37 1.94 -4.98
C THR A 48 3.25 0.59 -5.71
N MET A 49 3.93 0.41 -6.83
CA MET A 49 3.96 -0.88 -7.53
C MET A 49 4.60 -1.98 -6.67
N ARG A 50 5.62 -1.67 -5.86
CA ARG A 50 6.20 -2.62 -4.90
C ARG A 50 5.24 -2.94 -3.75
N MET A 51 4.52 -1.94 -3.24
CA MET A 51 3.49 -2.18 -2.22
C MET A 51 2.41 -3.12 -2.76
N LEU A 52 1.90 -2.88 -3.98
CA LEU A 52 0.94 -3.75 -4.65
C LEU A 52 1.44 -5.19 -4.77
N ALA A 53 2.72 -5.38 -5.11
CA ALA A 53 3.32 -6.71 -5.22
C ALA A 53 3.27 -7.52 -3.91
N VAL A 54 3.25 -6.83 -2.76
CA VAL A 54 3.17 -7.47 -1.44
C VAL A 54 1.71 -7.75 -1.04
N VAL A 55 0.80 -6.78 -1.25
CA VAL A 55 -0.57 -6.88 -0.70
C VAL A 55 -1.54 -7.61 -1.61
N THR A 56 -1.35 -7.56 -2.92
CA THR A 56 -2.26 -8.21 -3.89
C THR A 56 -2.38 -9.73 -3.69
N PRO A 57 -1.30 -10.49 -3.44
CA PRO A 57 -1.42 -11.93 -3.15
C PRO A 57 -2.24 -12.22 -1.89
N VAL A 58 -2.15 -11.39 -0.86
CA VAL A 58 -2.89 -11.58 0.39
C VAL A 58 -4.40 -11.39 0.16
N LEU A 59 -4.79 -10.35 -0.57
CA LEU A 59 -6.19 -10.18 -0.97
C LEU A 59 -6.67 -11.33 -1.84
N GLY A 60 -5.87 -11.73 -2.82
CA GLY A 60 -6.20 -12.88 -3.69
C GLY A 60 -6.42 -14.16 -2.90
N ALA A 61 -5.55 -14.44 -1.92
CA ALA A 61 -5.70 -15.59 -1.03
C ALA A 61 -6.99 -15.53 -0.22
N SER A 62 -7.31 -14.40 0.39
CA SER A 62 -8.54 -14.23 1.17
C SER A 62 -9.81 -14.40 0.33
N MET A 63 -9.81 -13.87 -0.89
CA MET A 63 -10.92 -14.01 -1.82
C MET A 63 -11.06 -15.44 -2.33
N PHE A 64 -9.95 -16.15 -2.57
CA PHE A 64 -9.98 -17.53 -2.96
C PHE A 64 -10.49 -18.44 -1.84
N MET A 65 -10.05 -18.22 -0.59
CA MET A 65 -10.57 -18.93 0.59
C MET A 65 -12.09 -18.69 0.74
N LEU A 66 -12.56 -17.45 0.55
CA LEU A 66 -13.98 -17.14 0.59
C LEU A 66 -14.77 -17.80 -0.55
N LEU A 67 -14.18 -17.90 -1.74
CA LEU A 67 -14.77 -18.63 -2.87
C LEU A 67 -14.94 -20.12 -2.55
N MET A 68 -13.92 -20.73 -1.95
CA MET A 68 -13.96 -22.12 -1.50
C MET A 68 -15.03 -22.35 -0.43
N ASP A 69 -15.13 -21.47 0.56
CA ASP A 69 -16.17 -21.57 1.61
C ASP A 69 -17.60 -21.51 1.02
N ARG A 70 -17.78 -20.71 -0.04
CA ARG A 70 -19.11 -20.56 -0.68
C ARG A 70 -19.47 -21.68 -1.62
N HIS A 71 -18.53 -22.32 -2.27
CA HIS A 71 -18.79 -23.27 -3.36
C HIS A 71 -18.35 -24.71 -3.06
N TRP A 72 -17.38 -24.91 -2.16
CA TRP A 72 -16.79 -26.22 -1.87
C TRP A 72 -16.90 -26.66 -0.42
N GLN A 73 -17.78 -26.00 0.36
CA GLN A 73 -18.08 -26.35 1.76
C GLN A 73 -16.83 -26.38 2.66
N THR A 74 -15.81 -25.61 2.33
CA THR A 74 -14.69 -25.36 3.25
C THR A 74 -15.14 -24.47 4.39
N THR A 75 -14.41 -24.44 5.48
CA THR A 75 -14.81 -23.78 6.73
C THR A 75 -13.72 -22.80 7.24
N PHE A 76 -13.03 -22.12 6.34
CA PHE A 76 -11.96 -21.17 6.73
C PHE A 76 -12.48 -20.04 7.64
N PHE A 77 -13.68 -19.56 7.36
CA PHE A 77 -14.28 -18.39 8.04
C PHE A 77 -15.55 -18.75 8.83
N GLU A 78 -15.92 -20.02 8.90
CA GLU A 78 -17.11 -20.51 9.60
C GLU A 78 -16.75 -20.91 11.04
N PHE A 79 -17.23 -20.14 12.02
CA PHE A 79 -16.91 -20.36 13.43
C PHE A 79 -17.39 -21.71 13.97
N VAL A 80 -18.57 -22.16 13.55
CA VAL A 80 -19.18 -23.40 14.02
C VAL A 80 -18.31 -24.62 13.76
N TYR A 81 -17.54 -24.60 12.67
CA TYR A 81 -16.69 -25.69 12.23
C TYR A 81 -15.18 -25.42 12.45
N GLY A 82 -14.84 -24.52 13.35
CA GLY A 82 -13.45 -24.22 13.72
C GLY A 82 -12.73 -23.20 12.86
N GLY A 83 -13.43 -22.50 11.96
CA GLY A 83 -12.91 -21.34 11.24
C GLY A 83 -12.98 -20.07 12.08
N ASP A 84 -12.47 -18.97 11.54
CA ASP A 84 -12.46 -17.67 12.20
C ASP A 84 -12.80 -16.53 11.21
N THR A 85 -13.92 -15.84 11.45
CA THR A 85 -14.33 -14.68 10.67
C THR A 85 -13.35 -13.51 10.86
N ILE A 86 -12.66 -13.41 11.98
CA ILE A 86 -11.65 -12.38 12.26
C ILE A 86 -10.43 -12.57 11.34
N LEU A 87 -10.11 -13.81 10.98
CA LEU A 87 -9.05 -14.10 10.01
C LEU A 87 -9.29 -13.40 8.66
N PHE A 88 -10.54 -13.46 8.15
CA PHE A 88 -10.89 -12.74 6.92
C PHE A 88 -10.65 -11.24 7.06
N GLN A 89 -11.05 -10.64 8.17
CA GLN A 89 -10.87 -9.22 8.42
C GLN A 89 -9.38 -8.85 8.48
N HIS A 90 -8.55 -9.64 9.12
CA HIS A 90 -7.10 -9.42 9.14
C HIS A 90 -6.49 -9.45 7.74
N LEU A 91 -6.81 -10.46 6.94
CA LEU A 91 -6.31 -10.59 5.57
C LEU A 91 -6.79 -9.44 4.68
N PHE A 92 -8.08 -9.08 4.79
CA PHE A 92 -8.67 -8.00 4.02
C PHE A 92 -8.05 -6.64 4.38
N TRP A 93 -7.92 -6.31 5.65
CA TRP A 93 -7.38 -5.02 6.09
C TRP A 93 -5.86 -4.92 5.96
N PHE A 94 -5.16 -6.04 5.98
CA PHE A 94 -3.73 -6.06 5.62
C PHE A 94 -3.49 -5.64 4.16
N PHE A 95 -4.46 -5.85 3.27
CA PHE A 95 -4.49 -5.24 1.95
C PHE A 95 -5.10 -3.83 2.00
N GLY A 96 -6.27 -3.68 2.62
CA GLY A 96 -7.10 -2.47 2.51
C GLY A 96 -6.45 -1.20 3.05
N HIS A 97 -5.65 -1.30 4.12
CA HIS A 97 -4.98 -0.11 4.62
C HIS A 97 -3.79 0.33 3.74
N PRO A 98 -2.85 -0.53 3.34
CA PRO A 98 -1.84 -0.14 2.36
C PRO A 98 -2.42 0.38 1.04
N GLU A 99 -3.59 -0.05 0.62
CA GLU A 99 -4.27 0.43 -0.59
C GLU A 99 -4.51 1.95 -0.55
N VAL A 100 -4.91 2.51 0.60
CA VAL A 100 -5.11 3.96 0.71
C VAL A 100 -3.80 4.74 0.57
N TYR A 101 -2.68 4.18 1.02
CA TYR A 101 -1.35 4.76 0.81
C TYR A 101 -0.88 4.62 -0.64
N ILE A 102 -1.23 3.51 -1.31
CA ILE A 102 -0.99 3.31 -2.74
C ILE A 102 -1.70 4.38 -3.57
N LEU A 103 -2.87 4.83 -3.16
CA LEU A 103 -3.60 5.91 -3.83
C LEU A 103 -3.00 7.30 -3.54
N ILE A 104 -2.59 7.56 -2.29
CA ILE A 104 -2.15 8.90 -1.89
C ILE A 104 -0.69 9.22 -2.27
N ILE A 105 0.21 8.25 -2.27
CA ILE A 105 1.63 8.47 -2.58
C ILE A 105 1.86 8.99 -4.02
N PRO A 106 1.22 8.46 -5.08
CA PRO A 106 1.32 9.03 -6.41
C PRO A 106 0.73 10.44 -6.51
N THR A 107 -0.36 10.71 -5.78
CA THR A 107 -0.95 12.06 -5.71
C THR A 107 0.05 13.05 -5.14
N PHE A 108 0.72 12.73 -4.06
CA PHE A 108 1.83 13.53 -3.55
C PHE A 108 2.97 13.70 -4.57
N GLY A 109 3.28 12.64 -5.30
CA GLY A 109 4.25 12.69 -6.39
C GLY A 109 3.89 13.73 -7.45
N PHE A 110 2.66 13.71 -7.89
CA PHE A 110 2.13 14.65 -8.88
C PHE A 110 2.11 16.10 -8.35
N VAL A 111 1.55 16.33 -7.17
CA VAL A 111 1.45 17.67 -6.57
C VAL A 111 2.84 18.29 -6.38
N ASN A 112 3.80 17.54 -5.86
CA ASN A 112 5.17 18.03 -5.65
C ASN A 112 5.96 18.25 -6.96
N MET A 113 5.46 17.78 -8.09
CA MET A 113 6.02 18.08 -9.40
C MET A 113 5.40 19.36 -10.01
N VAL A 114 4.09 19.54 -9.84
CA VAL A 114 3.35 20.66 -10.46
C VAL A 114 3.52 21.96 -9.69
N LEU A 115 3.46 21.94 -8.35
CA LEU A 115 3.52 23.17 -7.55
C LEU A 115 4.84 23.95 -7.74
N PRO A 116 6.04 23.34 -7.67
CA PRO A 116 7.28 24.05 -7.91
C PRO A 116 7.40 24.59 -9.31
N SER A 117 6.91 23.88 -10.31
CA SER A 117 6.97 24.33 -11.71
C SER A 117 6.10 25.56 -11.96
N ARG A 118 4.95 25.67 -11.29
CA ARG A 118 4.06 26.85 -11.40
C ARG A 118 4.61 28.07 -10.65
N ASN A 119 5.21 27.86 -9.48
CA ASN A 119 5.67 28.95 -8.62
C ASN A 119 7.14 29.32 -8.84
N LEU A 120 7.82 28.70 -9.83
CA LEU A 120 9.27 28.87 -10.10
C LEU A 120 10.15 28.68 -8.84
N ARG A 121 9.64 27.99 -7.84
CA ARG A 121 10.36 27.67 -6.60
C ARG A 121 10.89 26.25 -6.66
N ARG A 122 12.11 26.07 -6.17
CA ARG A 122 12.67 24.73 -5.99
C ARG A 122 12.08 24.06 -4.75
N ILE A 123 11.84 22.75 -4.82
CA ILE A 123 11.54 21.93 -3.64
C ILE A 123 12.69 22.07 -2.65
N ALA A 124 12.39 22.38 -1.38
CA ALA A 124 13.42 22.63 -0.35
C ALA A 124 14.36 21.42 -0.17
N SER A 125 13.83 20.19 -0.17
CA SER A 125 14.63 18.98 -0.12
C SER A 125 13.90 17.79 -0.72
N LYS A 126 14.23 17.44 -1.96
CA LYS A 126 13.72 16.22 -2.62
C LYS A 126 14.04 14.95 -1.82
N GLN A 127 15.20 14.92 -1.17
CA GLN A 127 15.64 13.75 -0.40
C GLN A 127 14.75 13.51 0.83
N HIS A 128 14.40 14.53 1.59
CA HIS A 128 13.48 14.39 2.73
C HIS A 128 12.10 13.93 2.29
N LEU A 129 11.60 14.43 1.14
CA LEU A 129 10.33 13.97 0.58
C LEU A 129 10.36 12.49 0.17
N ILE A 130 11.48 12.03 -0.41
CA ILE A 130 11.66 10.61 -0.74
C ILE A 130 11.65 9.76 0.53
N TRP A 131 12.40 10.14 1.57
CA TRP A 131 12.37 9.42 2.84
C TRP A 131 10.98 9.40 3.47
N ALA A 132 10.27 10.53 3.43
CA ALA A 132 8.91 10.61 3.98
C ALA A 132 7.94 9.61 3.31
N ILE A 133 7.95 9.50 1.98
CA ILE A 133 7.08 8.52 1.30
C ILE A 133 7.48 7.07 1.59
N TYR A 134 8.78 6.78 1.73
CA TYR A 134 9.22 5.44 2.09
C TYR A 134 8.81 5.07 3.52
N ILE A 135 8.96 5.98 4.47
CA ILE A 135 8.53 5.77 5.86
C ILE A 135 7.02 5.53 5.90
N MET A 136 6.22 6.37 5.23
CA MET A 136 4.76 6.19 5.13
C MET A 136 4.40 4.83 4.53
N ALA A 137 5.07 4.41 3.46
CA ALA A 137 4.84 3.14 2.81
C ALA A 137 5.10 1.95 3.75
N TYR A 138 6.25 1.92 4.42
CA TYR A 138 6.60 0.82 5.31
C TYR A 138 5.75 0.80 6.58
N MET A 139 5.54 1.93 7.23
CA MET A 139 4.67 2.01 8.41
C MET A 139 3.21 1.69 8.08
N GLY A 140 2.77 1.99 6.87
CA GLY A 140 1.42 1.66 6.39
C GLY A 140 1.08 0.17 6.43
N PHE A 141 2.08 -0.72 6.41
CA PHE A 141 1.88 -2.16 6.59
C PHE A 141 1.68 -2.58 8.04
N ALA A 142 1.90 -1.71 9.02
CA ALA A 142 1.88 -2.05 10.44
C ALA A 142 0.65 -1.53 11.19
N VAL A 143 -0.34 -0.97 10.50
CA VAL A 143 -1.46 -0.24 11.15
C VAL A 143 -2.86 -0.76 10.81
N TRP A 144 -2.99 -1.81 10.00
CA TRP A 144 -4.30 -2.29 9.53
C TRP A 144 -5.29 -2.62 10.66
N GLY A 145 -4.81 -2.93 11.86
CA GLY A 145 -5.65 -3.29 12.99
C GLY A 145 -6.51 -2.15 13.52
N HIS A 146 -6.24 -0.88 13.14
CA HIS A 146 -7.12 0.22 13.52
C HIS A 146 -8.50 0.16 12.82
N HIS A 147 -8.63 -0.61 11.73
CA HIS A 147 -9.91 -0.92 11.12
C HIS A 147 -10.73 -1.98 11.89
N MET A 148 -10.13 -2.57 12.93
CA MET A 148 -10.66 -3.75 13.62
C MET A 148 -10.85 -3.52 15.13
N TYR A 149 -10.97 -2.29 15.59
CA TYR A 149 -11.07 -1.99 17.04
C TYR A 149 -12.25 -2.63 17.75
N LEU A 150 -13.35 -2.90 17.04
CA LEU A 150 -14.59 -3.42 17.59
C LEU A 150 -14.74 -4.94 17.47
N VAL A 151 -13.79 -5.64 16.84
CA VAL A 151 -13.89 -7.09 16.61
C VAL A 151 -13.36 -7.96 17.77
N GLY A 152 -12.95 -7.33 18.89
CA GLY A 152 -12.45 -8.06 20.05
C GLY A 152 -10.92 -8.11 20.19
N LEU A 153 -10.19 -7.20 19.53
CA LEU A 153 -8.75 -7.06 19.75
C LEU A 153 -8.48 -6.67 21.22
N ASP A 154 -7.38 -7.20 21.77
CA ASP A 154 -6.95 -6.86 23.12
C ASP A 154 -6.54 -5.38 23.23
N HIS A 155 -6.55 -4.86 24.44
CA HIS A 155 -6.28 -3.45 24.72
C HIS A 155 -4.86 -3.03 24.27
N ARG A 156 -3.87 -3.90 24.44
CA ARG A 156 -2.48 -3.60 24.04
C ARG A 156 -2.35 -3.46 22.54
N SER A 157 -2.95 -4.39 21.79
CA SER A 157 -2.96 -4.32 20.30
C SER A 157 -3.66 -3.07 19.80
N ARG A 158 -4.81 -2.71 20.36
CA ARG A 158 -5.52 -1.47 20.00
C ARG A 158 -4.66 -0.24 20.26
N SER A 159 -4.03 -0.14 21.42
CA SER A 159 -3.13 0.96 21.76
C SER A 159 -1.93 1.03 20.83
N LEU A 160 -1.31 -0.10 20.49
CA LEU A 160 -0.20 -0.18 19.53
C LEU A 160 -0.58 0.34 18.16
N TYR A 161 -1.69 -0.14 17.58
CA TYR A 161 -2.16 0.33 16.28
C TYR A 161 -2.49 1.82 16.27
N SER A 162 -3.11 2.35 17.34
CA SER A 162 -3.37 3.78 17.49
C SER A 162 -2.08 4.60 17.52
N THR A 163 -1.12 4.17 18.30
CA THR A 163 0.17 4.88 18.46
C THR A 163 0.93 4.95 17.12
N ILE A 164 1.07 3.82 16.43
CA ILE A 164 1.77 3.77 15.14
C ILE A 164 1.01 4.63 14.09
N THR A 165 -0.32 4.60 14.12
CA THR A 165 -1.14 5.44 13.21
C THR A 165 -0.87 6.93 13.41
N ILE A 166 -0.77 7.39 14.66
CA ILE A 166 -0.42 8.79 14.96
C ILE A 166 1.00 9.10 14.46
N MET A 167 1.95 8.18 14.63
CA MET A 167 3.32 8.37 14.17
C MET A 167 3.43 8.56 12.64
N ILE A 168 2.56 7.93 11.85
CA ILE A 168 2.53 8.10 10.38
C ILE A 168 2.09 9.53 9.99
N SER A 169 1.40 10.26 10.83
CA SER A 169 1.02 11.65 10.55
C SER A 169 2.23 12.58 10.39
N LEU A 170 3.35 12.30 11.06
CA LEU A 170 4.55 13.13 11.01
C LEU A 170 5.16 13.19 9.59
N PRO A 171 5.50 12.08 8.91
CA PRO A 171 5.98 12.13 7.54
C PRO A 171 4.95 12.70 6.56
N ALA A 172 3.65 12.51 6.78
CA ALA A 172 2.61 13.12 5.97
C ALA A 172 2.63 14.65 6.10
N THR A 173 2.78 15.18 7.32
CA THR A 173 2.89 16.64 7.59
C THR A 173 4.13 17.22 6.94
N ILE A 174 5.28 16.55 7.01
CA ILE A 174 6.52 17.00 6.34
C ILE A 174 6.28 17.22 4.84
N LYS A 175 5.46 16.39 4.21
CA LYS A 175 5.12 16.55 2.79
C LYS A 175 4.24 17.75 2.49
N LEU A 176 3.37 18.15 3.41
CA LEU A 176 2.48 19.30 3.23
C LEU A 176 3.18 20.65 3.48
N VAL A 177 4.17 20.67 4.38
CA VAL A 177 4.87 21.89 4.80
C VAL A 177 6.07 22.22 3.89
N ASN A 178 6.60 21.27 3.14
CA ASN A 178 7.79 21.40 2.30
C ASN A 178 7.43 21.72 0.85
#